data_7c7e2196b0683668c67a462020d9d54a
#
_entry.id   7c7e2196b0683668c67a462020d9d54a
#
_cell.length_a   1.000
_cell.length_b   1.000
_cell.length_c   1.000
_cell.angle_alpha   90.00
_cell.angle_beta   90.00
_cell.angle_gamma   90.00
#
_symmetry.space_group_name_H-M   'P 1'
#
loop_
_entity.id
_entity.type
_entity.pdbx_description
1 polymer ?
#
loop_
_entity_poly.entity_id
_entity_poly.type
_entity_poly.pdbx_seq_one_letter_code
_entity_poly.pdbx_strand_id
1 'polypeptide(L)'
;MPNAFNSKRPEWKKEYQELKELLTAEEYAQARASVNSSFYTPPEVVRGVYKALEQFGFQKGKILEPAMGIGNFFHGLPENMQKSQLYGVEIDAISGRIAQKLHPSASIQIKGFEKTIPDIKR
;
A
#
# COMPACT_ATOMS: atom_id res chain seq x y z
N MET A 1 0.33 -11.36 -7.20
CA MET A 1 1.17 -10.89 -8.32
C MET A 1 2.64 -11.36 -8.33
N PRO A 2 3.13 -12.14 -7.34
CA PRO A 2 4.54 -12.60 -7.39
C PRO A 2 4.91 -13.36 -8.67
N ASN A 3 3.98 -14.13 -9.21
CA ASN A 3 4.22 -14.93 -10.41
C ASN A 3 4.48 -14.11 -11.67
N ALA A 4 4.06 -12.83 -11.70
CA ALA A 4 4.32 -11.95 -12.84
C ALA A 4 5.80 -11.66 -13.05
N PHE A 5 6.64 -11.90 -12.03
CA PHE A 5 8.09 -11.74 -12.09
C PHE A 5 8.84 -13.05 -12.38
N ASN A 6 8.11 -14.14 -12.58
CA ASN A 6 8.71 -15.46 -12.81
C ASN A 6 8.68 -15.83 -14.30
N SER A 7 9.81 -15.65 -14.96
CA SER A 7 9.94 -15.95 -16.40
C SER A 7 9.83 -17.44 -16.73
N LYS A 8 9.91 -18.31 -15.74
CA LYS A 8 9.84 -19.77 -15.93
C LYS A 8 8.41 -20.30 -15.91
N ARG A 9 7.41 -19.45 -15.59
CA ARG A 9 6.01 -19.84 -15.56
C ARG A 9 5.30 -19.45 -16.86
N PRO A 10 4.92 -20.42 -17.72
CA PRO A 10 4.33 -20.11 -19.03
C PRO A 10 3.00 -19.35 -18.91
N GLU A 11 2.21 -19.63 -17.87
CA GLU A 11 0.92 -18.98 -17.67
C GLU A 11 1.04 -17.48 -17.34
N TRP A 12 2.22 -17.03 -16.91
CA TRP A 12 2.48 -15.62 -16.58
C TRP A 12 3.38 -14.92 -17.58
N LYS A 13 3.65 -15.56 -18.75
CA LYS A 13 4.58 -15.04 -19.75
C LYS A 13 4.16 -13.67 -20.29
N LYS A 14 2.87 -13.49 -20.56
CA LYS A 14 2.34 -12.23 -21.07
C LYS A 14 2.53 -11.10 -20.06
N GLU A 15 2.15 -11.32 -18.82
CA GLU A 15 2.26 -10.36 -17.74
C GLU A 15 3.72 -10.01 -17.44
N TYR A 16 4.59 -11.02 -17.48
CA TYR A 16 6.03 -10.82 -17.30
C TYR A 16 6.60 -9.89 -18.38
N GLN A 17 6.24 -10.11 -19.65
CA GLN A 17 6.70 -9.26 -20.73
C GLN A 17 6.14 -7.85 -20.65
N GLU A 18 4.87 -7.71 -20.33
CA GLU A 18 4.25 -6.40 -20.13
C GLU A 18 4.94 -5.60 -19.03
N LEU A 19 5.26 -6.23 -17.92
CA LEU A 19 6.00 -5.58 -16.83
C LEU A 19 7.36 -5.09 -17.29
N LYS A 20 8.09 -5.91 -18.06
CA LYS A 20 9.39 -5.53 -18.58
C LYS A 20 9.33 -4.35 -19.55
N GLU A 21 8.26 -4.27 -20.32
CA GLU A 21 8.08 -3.19 -21.30
C GLU A 21 7.65 -1.88 -20.63
N LEU A 22 6.82 -1.96 -19.59
CA LEU A 22 6.25 -0.79 -18.92
C LEU A 22 7.17 -0.16 -17.90
N LEU A 23 8.12 -0.92 -17.36
CA LEU A 23 9.01 -0.45 -16.31
C LEU A 23 10.42 -0.25 -16.85
N THR A 24 11.11 0.75 -16.32
CA THR A 24 12.56 0.86 -16.56
C THR A 24 13.26 -0.34 -15.91
N ALA A 25 14.50 -0.61 -16.30
CA ALA A 25 15.28 -1.68 -15.70
C ALA A 25 15.41 -1.53 -14.18
N GLU A 26 15.58 -0.30 -13.71
CA GLU A 26 15.69 0.01 -12.29
C GLU A 26 14.35 -0.21 -11.57
N GLU A 27 13.25 0.29 -12.14
CA GLU A 27 11.92 0.08 -11.57
C GLU A 27 11.57 -1.40 -11.52
N TYR A 28 11.89 -2.16 -12.55
CA TYR A 28 11.65 -3.60 -12.58
C TYR A 28 12.43 -4.31 -11.48
N ALA A 29 13.70 -3.96 -11.29
CA ALA A 29 14.52 -4.56 -10.24
C ALA A 29 13.97 -4.27 -8.85
N GLN A 30 13.50 -3.04 -8.61
CA GLN A 30 12.87 -2.66 -7.35
C GLN A 30 11.56 -3.41 -7.12
N ALA A 31 10.72 -3.51 -8.14
CA ALA A 31 9.45 -4.23 -8.04
C ALA A 31 9.67 -5.71 -7.74
N ARG A 32 10.65 -6.32 -8.41
CA ARG A 32 10.98 -7.73 -8.19
C ARG A 32 11.50 -7.96 -6.76
N ALA A 33 12.33 -7.05 -6.25
CA ALA A 33 12.85 -7.16 -4.90
C ALA A 33 11.73 -7.01 -3.86
N SER A 34 10.78 -6.10 -4.08
CA SER A 34 9.69 -5.84 -3.13
C SER A 34 8.71 -7.00 -3.04
N VAL A 35 8.53 -7.79 -4.09
CA VAL A 35 7.63 -8.96 -4.09
C VAL A 35 7.99 -9.96 -2.97
N ASN A 36 9.27 -10.13 -2.68
CA ASN A 36 9.74 -11.07 -1.66
C ASN A 36 9.71 -10.50 -0.24
N SER A 37 9.59 -9.18 -0.10
CA SER A 37 9.62 -8.50 1.19
C SER A 37 8.30 -7.81 1.55
N SER A 38 7.35 -7.74 0.62
CA SER A 38 6.06 -7.14 0.86
C SER A 38 5.13 -8.10 1.58
N PHE A 39 4.50 -7.61 2.64
CA PHE A 39 3.54 -8.38 3.41
C PHE A 39 2.14 -7.91 3.08
N TYR A 40 1.33 -8.86 2.64
CA TYR A 40 -0.08 -8.61 2.36
C TYR A 40 -0.91 -8.83 3.61
N THR A 41 -1.67 -7.82 4.03
CA THR A 41 -2.58 -7.95 5.16
C THR A 41 -3.93 -8.44 4.66
N PRO A 42 -4.39 -9.64 5.08
CA PRO A 42 -5.67 -10.17 4.61
C PRO A 42 -6.86 -9.27 5.00
N PRO A 43 -7.90 -9.21 4.17
CA PRO A 43 -9.08 -8.40 4.47
C PRO A 43 -9.74 -8.72 5.81
N GLU A 44 -9.69 -9.99 6.24
CA GLU A 44 -10.25 -10.41 7.53
C GLU A 44 -9.54 -9.73 8.70
N VAL A 45 -8.21 -9.61 8.62
CA VAL A 45 -7.42 -8.94 9.64
C VAL A 45 -7.72 -7.44 9.65
N VAL A 46 -7.81 -6.83 8.48
CA VAL A 46 -8.16 -5.41 8.34
C VAL A 46 -9.52 -5.13 8.98
N ARG A 47 -10.52 -5.94 8.68
CA ARG A 47 -11.85 -5.81 9.27
C ARG A 47 -11.82 -5.98 10.78
N GLY A 48 -11.05 -6.94 11.27
CA GLY A 48 -10.90 -7.17 12.72
C GLY A 48 -10.30 -5.97 13.44
N VAL A 49 -9.28 -5.34 12.86
CA VAL A 49 -8.66 -4.14 13.44
C VAL A 49 -9.64 -2.98 13.49
N TYR A 50 -10.37 -2.71 12.41
CA TYR A 50 -11.37 -1.64 12.40
C TYR A 50 -12.52 -1.89 13.34
N LYS A 51 -12.95 -3.15 13.47
CA LYS A 51 -14.00 -3.51 14.42
C LYS A 51 -13.56 -3.25 15.87
N ALA A 52 -12.31 -3.56 16.18
CA ALA A 52 -11.74 -3.27 17.49
C ALA A 52 -11.69 -1.77 17.76
N LEU A 53 -11.26 -0.97 16.78
CA LEU A 53 -11.23 0.48 16.90
C LEU A 53 -12.63 1.06 17.13
N GLU A 54 -13.62 0.52 16.43
CA GLU A 54 -15.01 0.92 16.59
C GLU A 54 -15.50 0.63 18.02
N GLN A 55 -15.15 -0.54 18.56
CA GLN A 55 -15.50 -0.91 19.94
C GLN A 55 -14.84 -0.01 20.97
N PHE A 56 -13.66 0.54 20.65
CA PHE A 56 -13.00 1.53 21.51
C PHE A 56 -13.53 2.95 21.31
N GLY A 57 -14.56 3.14 20.52
CA GLY A 57 -15.22 4.44 20.33
C GLY A 57 -14.66 5.29 19.21
N PHE A 58 -13.75 4.78 18.38
CA PHE A 58 -13.21 5.53 17.25
C PHE A 58 -14.28 5.70 16.15
N GLN A 59 -14.53 6.93 15.73
CA GLN A 59 -15.46 7.24 14.64
C GLN A 59 -14.78 7.96 13.50
N LYS A 60 -13.99 8.97 13.80
CA LYS A 60 -13.21 9.69 12.79
C LYS A 60 -11.98 10.28 13.45
N GLY A 61 -10.94 10.50 12.65
CA GLY A 61 -9.72 11.08 13.15
C GLY A 61 -8.62 10.98 12.09
N LYS A 62 -7.40 11.07 12.55
CA LYS A 62 -6.23 10.89 11.69
C LYS A 62 -5.79 9.44 11.76
N ILE A 63 -5.72 8.81 10.61
CA ILE A 63 -5.27 7.42 10.49
C ILE A 63 -3.94 7.42 9.75
N LEU A 64 -2.90 6.90 10.40
CA LEU A 64 -1.58 6.78 9.82
C LEU A 64 -1.23 5.31 9.58
N GLU A 65 -0.87 5.01 8.34
CA GLU A 65 -0.34 3.69 7.98
C GLU A 65 1.14 3.87 7.61
N PRO A 66 2.08 3.49 8.51
CA PRO A 66 3.50 3.79 8.32
C PRO A 66 4.21 2.88 7.32
N ALA A 67 3.60 1.78 6.93
CA ALA A 67 4.12 0.84 5.93
C ALA A 67 2.95 0.32 5.11
N MET A 68 2.39 1.20 4.29
CA MET A 68 1.05 0.99 3.76
C MET A 68 0.97 0.02 2.57
N GLY A 69 2.08 -0.27 1.89
CA GLY A 69 2.01 -1.02 0.66
C GLY A 69 1.12 -0.31 -0.35
N ILE A 70 0.16 -1.02 -0.92
CA ILE A 70 -0.82 -0.43 -1.85
C ILE A 70 -2.07 0.09 -1.12
N GLY A 71 -2.11 0.04 0.21
CA GLY A 71 -3.16 0.67 1.00
C GLY A 71 -4.34 -0.22 1.34
N ASN A 72 -4.11 -1.48 1.71
CA ASN A 72 -5.19 -2.40 2.07
C ASN A 72 -6.02 -1.90 3.25
N PHE A 73 -5.40 -1.25 4.23
CA PHE A 73 -6.14 -0.66 5.35
C PHE A 73 -7.02 0.50 4.90
N PHE A 74 -6.58 1.31 3.95
CA PHE A 74 -7.41 2.39 3.41
C PHE A 74 -8.55 1.83 2.56
N HIS A 75 -8.28 0.79 1.78
CA HIS A 75 -9.31 0.13 0.99
C HIS A 75 -10.40 -0.49 1.86
N GLY A 76 -10.02 -1.05 3.02
CA GLY A 76 -10.95 -1.67 3.96
C GLY A 76 -11.58 -0.71 4.96
N LEU A 77 -11.42 0.60 4.80
CA LEU A 77 -11.96 1.60 5.72
C LEU A 77 -13.49 1.52 5.78
N PRO A 78 -14.07 1.31 6.99
CA PRO A 78 -15.52 1.24 7.12
C PRO A 78 -16.22 2.53 6.73
N GLU A 79 -17.46 2.44 6.29
CA GLU A 79 -18.25 3.58 5.85
C GLU A 79 -18.38 4.66 6.95
N ASN A 80 -18.56 4.23 8.20
CA ASN A 80 -18.68 5.16 9.33
C ASN A 80 -17.37 5.87 9.68
N MET A 81 -16.24 5.48 9.09
CA MET A 81 -14.93 6.12 9.30
C MET A 81 -14.44 6.90 8.08
N GLN A 82 -15.26 7.05 7.04
CA GLN A 82 -14.86 7.66 5.76
C GLN A 82 -14.49 9.15 5.89
N LYS A 83 -14.89 9.81 6.96
CA LYS A 83 -14.52 11.21 7.21
C LYS A 83 -13.16 11.37 7.85
N SER A 84 -12.46 10.29 8.13
CA SER A 84 -11.11 10.32 8.68
C SER A 84 -10.11 10.87 7.68
N GLN A 85 -9.06 11.52 8.19
CA GLN A 85 -7.93 11.97 7.40
C GLN A 85 -6.91 10.84 7.32
N LEU A 86 -6.56 10.44 6.10
CA LEU A 86 -5.70 9.29 5.86
C LEU A 86 -4.28 9.74 5.50
N TYR A 87 -3.31 9.20 6.21
CA TYR A 87 -1.89 9.44 5.99
C TYR A 87 -1.21 8.10 5.79
N GLY A 88 -0.52 7.96 4.66
CA GLY A 88 0.21 6.74 4.35
C GLY A 88 1.66 7.03 4.06
N VAL A 89 2.51 6.08 4.41
CA VAL A 89 3.93 6.13 4.09
C VAL A 89 4.33 4.80 3.49
N GLU A 90 5.09 4.84 2.41
CA GLU A 90 5.61 3.64 1.77
C GLU A 90 6.98 3.93 1.21
N ILE A 91 7.97 3.12 1.60
CA ILE A 91 9.34 3.29 1.12
C ILE A 91 9.52 2.79 -0.32
N ASP A 92 8.72 1.81 -0.74
CA ASP A 92 8.78 1.29 -2.11
C ASP A 92 8.06 2.23 -3.07
N ALA A 93 8.80 2.74 -4.05
CA ALA A 93 8.27 3.76 -4.97
C ALA A 93 7.10 3.24 -5.81
N ILE A 94 7.14 1.98 -6.24
CA ILE A 94 6.09 1.43 -7.10
C ILE A 94 4.81 1.22 -6.29
N SER A 95 4.90 0.57 -5.14
CA SER A 95 3.75 0.39 -4.25
C SER A 95 3.15 1.73 -3.84
N GLY A 96 3.99 2.70 -3.51
CA GLY A 96 3.55 4.04 -3.12
C GLY A 96 2.80 4.76 -4.24
N ARG A 97 3.28 4.67 -5.48
CA ARG A 97 2.60 5.28 -6.63
C ARG A 97 1.26 4.60 -6.91
N ILE A 98 1.19 3.28 -6.78
CA ILE A 98 -0.07 2.54 -6.92
C ILE A 98 -1.04 3.01 -5.84
N ALA A 99 -0.58 3.12 -4.59
CA ALA A 99 -1.42 3.58 -3.49
C ALA A 99 -1.95 5.00 -3.71
N GLN A 100 -1.12 5.91 -4.22
CA GLN A 100 -1.55 7.27 -4.54
C GLN A 100 -2.67 7.29 -5.59
N LYS A 101 -2.61 6.39 -6.56
CA LYS A 101 -3.65 6.27 -7.59
C LYS A 101 -4.95 5.67 -7.05
N LEU A 102 -4.84 4.68 -6.15
CA LEU A 102 -6.00 4.02 -5.57
C LEU A 102 -6.70 4.88 -4.49
N HIS A 103 -5.95 5.74 -3.82
CA HIS A 103 -6.45 6.52 -2.68
C HIS A 103 -6.12 8.01 -2.88
N PRO A 104 -6.74 8.68 -3.86
CA PRO A 104 -6.36 10.05 -4.20
C PRO A 104 -6.66 11.08 -3.11
N SER A 105 -7.57 10.77 -2.18
CA SER A 105 -7.88 11.67 -1.07
C SER A 105 -6.95 11.49 0.14
N ALA A 106 -6.10 10.46 0.14
CA ALA A 106 -5.15 10.24 1.23
C ALA A 106 -3.85 11.01 0.96
N SER A 107 -3.19 11.42 2.04
CA SER A 107 -1.86 12.03 1.97
C SER A 107 -0.82 10.92 2.04
N ILE A 108 -0.20 10.59 0.92
CA ILE A 108 0.75 9.47 0.83
C ILE A 108 2.13 9.99 0.49
N GLN A 109 3.12 9.61 1.31
CA GLN A 109 4.51 9.97 1.11
C GLN A 109 5.32 8.73 0.78
N ILE A 110 6.16 8.85 -0.25
CA ILE A 110 7.02 7.76 -0.70
C ILE A 110 8.42 8.02 -0.15
N LYS A 111 8.67 7.56 1.06
CA LYS A 111 9.95 7.69 1.75
C LYS A 111 9.97 6.82 3.01
N GLY A 112 11.10 6.76 3.69
CA GLY A 112 11.16 6.08 4.98
C GLY A 112 10.33 6.80 6.04
N PHE A 113 9.68 6.06 6.90
CA PHE A 113 8.79 6.62 7.92
C PHE A 113 9.50 7.62 8.83
N GLU A 114 10.74 7.38 9.16
CA GLU A 114 11.55 8.24 10.02
C GLU A 114 11.73 9.67 9.48
N LYS A 115 11.50 9.85 8.19
CA LYS A 115 11.61 11.16 7.53
C LYS A 115 10.29 11.91 7.44
N THR A 116 9.19 11.31 7.92
CA THR A 116 7.84 11.87 7.75
C THR A 116 7.27 12.50 9.01
N ILE A 117 7.85 12.24 10.17
CA ILE A 117 7.29 12.64 11.46
C ILE A 117 6.99 14.14 11.57
N PRO A 118 7.88 15.06 11.13
CA PRO A 118 7.56 16.49 11.21
C PRO A 118 6.35 16.90 10.38
N ASP A 119 6.13 16.24 9.25
CA ASP A 119 5.02 16.57 8.35
C ASP A 119 3.67 16.07 8.90
N ILE A 120 3.68 14.94 9.58
CA ILE A 120 2.47 14.31 10.10
C ILE A 120 1.98 14.96 11.39
N LYS A 121 2.88 15.49 12.22
CA LYS A 121 2.55 16.17 13.46
C LYS A 121 1.76 17.47 13.27
N ARG A 122 1.84 18.03 12.09
CA ARG A 122 1.08 19.21 11.71
C ARG A 122 -0.35 18.80 11.38
#